data_753dc9d8f2d082dce3705a1ccf6b8708
#
_entry.id   753dc9d8f2d082dce3705a1ccf6b8708
#
_cell.length_a   1.000
_cell.length_b   1.000
_cell.length_c   1.000
_cell.angle_alpha   90.00
_cell.angle_beta   90.00
_cell.angle_gamma   90.00
#
_symmetry.space_group_name_H-M   'P 1'
#
loop_
_entity.id
_entity.type
_entity.pdbx_description
1 polymer ?
#
loop_
_entity_poly.entity_id
_entity_poly.type
_entity_poly.pdbx_seq_one_letter_code
_entity_poly.pdbx_strand_id
1 'polypeptide(L)'
;MNQKRNNDELLTTVFGSKEVLEPAPADVIPQGMMRPEIAYQIVKDETYPQTQPRLNLATFVTTYMDEYATRLMNEAISVNYIDETEYPRIAVMNGRCINMIANLWNTPEKAQWKAGALGIGSSEACMLGGVAAWLRWRKRRQAAGKPFDKPNLVMSAGFQVVWEKFCQLWQIELRTVPLTLKNPTLDPEQALAMCDENTICIVPIQGVTWTGLNDDVEALDKALDAYNKKTGFEIPIHVDAASGGFILPFLNPEVKWDFRLKWVLSISTSGHKYGLVYPGLGWVVWKDKKYLPDEMSFSVNYLGANITQVGLNFS
;
A
#
# COMPACT_ATOMS: atom_id res chain seq x y z
N MET A 1 -16.12 -63.09 4.51
CA MET A 1 -16.18 -61.99 5.47
C MET A 1 -17.14 -60.94 4.90
N ASN A 2 -18.37 -60.91 5.42
CA ASN A 2 -19.37 -59.89 5.02
C ASN A 2 -19.02 -58.59 5.71
N GLN A 3 -18.45 -57.64 4.95
CA GLN A 3 -18.43 -56.25 5.39
C GLN A 3 -19.90 -55.78 5.46
N LYS A 4 -20.42 -55.51 6.64
CA LYS A 4 -21.62 -54.73 6.83
C LYS A 4 -21.42 -53.39 6.12
N ARG A 5 -22.02 -53.21 4.97
CA ARG A 5 -22.16 -51.89 4.36
C ARG A 5 -22.91 -51.01 5.36
N ASN A 6 -22.26 -49.97 5.81
CA ASN A 6 -22.90 -49.00 6.69
C ASN A 6 -24.07 -48.37 5.93
N ASN A 7 -25.28 -48.50 6.47
CA ASN A 7 -26.49 -47.96 5.83
C ASN A 7 -26.43 -46.44 5.64
N ASP A 8 -25.52 -45.74 6.33
CA ASP A 8 -25.27 -44.32 6.15
C ASP A 8 -24.64 -43.96 4.79
N GLU A 9 -23.95 -44.91 4.13
CA GLU A 9 -23.44 -44.71 2.75
C GLU A 9 -24.54 -44.75 1.69
N LEU A 10 -25.72 -45.30 2.01
CA LEU A 10 -26.86 -45.37 1.11
C LEU A 10 -27.76 -44.12 1.13
N LEU A 11 -27.52 -43.21 2.06
CA LEU A 11 -28.23 -41.92 2.19
C LEU A 11 -27.49 -40.77 1.52
N THR A 12 -26.60 -41.05 0.54
CA THR A 12 -26.07 -40.00 -0.32
C THR A 12 -27.22 -39.36 -1.07
N THR A 13 -27.35 -38.07 -0.94
CA THR A 13 -28.34 -37.31 -1.68
C THR A 13 -28.10 -37.46 -3.19
N VAL A 14 -29.15 -37.39 -3.98
CA VAL A 14 -29.10 -37.45 -5.46
C VAL A 14 -28.14 -36.42 -6.05
N PHE A 15 -27.78 -35.41 -5.28
CA PHE A 15 -27.04 -34.24 -5.72
C PHE A 15 -25.59 -34.17 -5.24
N GLY A 16 -25.09 -35.08 -4.41
CA GLY A 16 -23.70 -35.08 -3.95
C GLY A 16 -23.40 -36.22 -2.96
N SER A 17 -22.12 -36.51 -2.74
CA SER A 17 -21.69 -37.41 -1.68
C SER A 17 -21.84 -36.73 -0.31
N LYS A 18 -21.92 -37.53 0.78
CA LYS A 18 -21.96 -37.01 2.15
C LYS A 18 -20.80 -36.08 2.45
N GLU A 19 -19.64 -36.39 1.91
CA GLU A 19 -18.41 -35.58 2.07
C GLU A 19 -18.54 -34.18 1.48
N VAL A 20 -19.28 -34.00 0.39
CA VAL A 20 -19.52 -32.70 -0.26
C VAL A 20 -20.57 -31.87 0.48
N LEU A 21 -21.41 -32.51 1.30
CA LEU A 21 -22.45 -31.82 2.06
C LEU A 21 -22.01 -31.42 3.46
N GLU A 22 -20.85 -31.89 3.90
CA GLU A 22 -20.28 -31.45 5.18
C GLU A 22 -19.74 -30.01 5.05
N PRO A 23 -20.04 -29.11 6.01
CA PRO A 23 -19.49 -27.75 6.00
C PRO A 23 -17.97 -27.79 6.15
N ALA A 24 -17.30 -26.76 5.64
CA ALA A 24 -15.87 -26.61 5.84
C ALA A 24 -15.53 -26.61 7.35
N PRO A 25 -14.46 -27.31 7.77
CA PRO A 25 -14.06 -27.32 9.19
C PRO A 25 -13.76 -25.91 9.69
N ALA A 26 -14.34 -25.54 10.84
CA ALA A 26 -14.19 -24.19 11.42
C ALA A 26 -13.11 -24.12 12.52
N ASP A 27 -12.94 -25.20 13.32
CA ASP A 27 -12.20 -25.12 14.58
C ASP A 27 -10.95 -25.99 14.62
N VAL A 28 -10.91 -27.06 13.82
CA VAL A 28 -9.81 -28.03 13.88
C VAL A 28 -9.32 -28.42 12.50
N ILE A 29 -8.05 -28.71 12.40
CA ILE A 29 -7.48 -29.32 11.19
C ILE A 29 -7.98 -30.76 11.13
N PRO A 30 -8.67 -31.19 10.05
CA PRO A 30 -9.16 -32.55 9.91
C PRO A 30 -8.02 -33.58 10.04
N GLN A 31 -8.29 -34.69 10.75
CA GLN A 31 -7.31 -35.74 10.94
C GLN A 31 -7.23 -36.70 9.73
N GLY A 32 -8.27 -36.71 8.89
CA GLY A 32 -8.34 -37.54 7.70
C GLY A 32 -7.83 -36.84 6.44
N MET A 33 -7.58 -37.64 5.40
CA MET A 33 -7.31 -37.14 4.06
C MET A 33 -8.62 -36.99 3.29
N MET A 34 -8.69 -35.95 2.45
CA MET A 34 -9.80 -35.71 1.54
C MET A 34 -9.26 -35.67 0.10
N ARG A 35 -10.08 -36.11 -0.86
CA ARG A 35 -9.71 -35.97 -2.27
C ARG A 35 -9.65 -34.49 -2.66
N PRO A 36 -8.64 -34.05 -3.43
CA PRO A 36 -8.46 -32.62 -3.78
C PRO A 36 -9.68 -32.01 -4.47
N GLU A 37 -10.40 -32.77 -5.29
CA GLU A 37 -11.59 -32.30 -6.00
C GLU A 37 -12.73 -31.96 -5.04
N ILE A 38 -12.88 -32.74 -3.97
CA ILE A 38 -13.90 -32.51 -2.93
C ILE A 38 -13.51 -31.27 -2.12
N ALA A 39 -12.26 -31.18 -1.67
CA ALA A 39 -11.76 -30.02 -0.96
C ALA A 39 -11.93 -28.72 -1.79
N TYR A 40 -11.60 -28.78 -3.07
CA TYR A 40 -11.83 -27.67 -3.99
C TYR A 40 -13.30 -27.27 -4.05
N GLN A 41 -14.23 -28.26 -4.18
CA GLN A 41 -15.65 -27.96 -4.30
C GLN A 41 -16.20 -27.34 -3.00
N ILE A 42 -15.83 -27.85 -1.83
CA ILE A 42 -16.25 -27.30 -0.54
C ILE A 42 -15.82 -25.81 -0.43
N VAL A 43 -14.55 -25.51 -0.71
CA VAL A 43 -14.06 -24.11 -0.66
C VAL A 43 -14.76 -23.24 -1.70
N LYS A 44 -14.99 -23.77 -2.89
CA LYS A 44 -15.69 -23.05 -3.96
C LYS A 44 -17.13 -22.72 -3.59
N ASP A 45 -17.83 -23.65 -2.96
CA ASP A 45 -19.22 -23.44 -2.55
C ASP A 45 -19.34 -22.40 -1.42
N GLU A 46 -18.38 -22.34 -0.50
CA GLU A 46 -18.29 -21.27 0.50
C GLU A 46 -18.13 -19.87 -0.13
N THR A 47 -17.52 -19.78 -1.31
CA THR A 47 -17.34 -18.49 -2.01
C THR A 47 -18.56 -18.12 -2.88
N TYR A 48 -19.50 -19.02 -3.12
CA TYR A 48 -20.65 -18.78 -4.00
C TYR A 48 -21.57 -17.63 -3.56
N PRO A 49 -21.84 -17.39 -2.26
CA PRO A 49 -22.68 -16.28 -1.82
C PRO A 49 -22.03 -14.91 -1.95
N GLN A 50 -20.75 -14.85 -2.31
CA GLN A 50 -20.03 -13.57 -2.41
C GLN A 50 -20.50 -12.74 -3.61
N THR A 51 -20.31 -11.41 -3.49
CA THR A 51 -20.58 -10.47 -4.58
C THR A 51 -19.70 -10.79 -5.78
N GLN A 52 -20.29 -10.79 -6.97
CA GLN A 52 -19.54 -10.94 -8.21
C GLN A 52 -18.68 -9.69 -8.48
N PRO A 53 -17.34 -9.78 -8.51
CA PRO A 53 -16.46 -8.61 -8.66
C PRO A 53 -16.79 -7.75 -9.89
N ARG A 54 -17.18 -8.38 -11.02
CA ARG A 54 -17.52 -7.67 -12.26
C ARG A 54 -18.78 -6.81 -12.17
N LEU A 55 -19.65 -7.06 -11.18
CA LEU A 55 -20.88 -6.30 -10.95
C LEU A 55 -20.69 -5.19 -9.91
N ASN A 56 -19.52 -5.11 -9.30
CA ASN A 56 -19.22 -4.10 -8.29
C ASN A 56 -18.83 -2.79 -8.97
N LEU A 57 -19.77 -1.84 -9.03
CA LEU A 57 -19.55 -0.52 -9.62
C LEU A 57 -18.79 0.44 -8.70
N ALA A 58 -18.83 0.21 -7.40
CA ALA A 58 -18.10 1.00 -6.40
C ALA A 58 -16.77 0.32 -6.03
N THR A 59 -16.08 -0.17 -7.02
CA THR A 59 -14.88 -0.96 -6.79
C THR A 59 -13.69 -0.08 -6.41
N PHE A 60 -13.02 -0.50 -5.34
CA PHE A 60 -11.71 0.03 -4.96
C PHE A 60 -10.58 -0.88 -5.43
N VAL A 61 -10.89 -1.90 -6.21
CA VAL A 61 -9.98 -2.93 -6.70
C VAL A 61 -10.29 -3.21 -8.16
N THR A 62 -9.27 -3.48 -8.97
CA THR A 62 -9.44 -3.94 -10.36
C THR A 62 -10.25 -5.22 -10.40
N THR A 63 -11.28 -5.24 -11.24
CA THR A 63 -12.22 -6.37 -11.36
C THR A 63 -12.05 -7.18 -12.64
N TYR A 64 -11.21 -6.69 -13.55
CA TYR A 64 -10.90 -7.34 -14.82
C TYR A 64 -9.40 -7.54 -14.97
N MET A 65 -9.04 -8.73 -15.44
CA MET A 65 -7.68 -9.06 -15.81
C MET A 65 -7.70 -9.80 -17.15
N ASP A 66 -6.77 -9.45 -18.04
CA ASP A 66 -6.69 -10.14 -19.33
C ASP A 66 -6.12 -11.57 -19.19
N GLU A 67 -6.29 -12.36 -20.24
CA GLU A 67 -5.91 -13.77 -20.26
C GLU A 67 -4.39 -13.97 -20.02
N TYR A 68 -3.56 -13.11 -20.61
CA TYR A 68 -2.10 -13.27 -20.50
C TYR A 68 -1.59 -12.88 -19.12
N ALA A 69 -2.18 -11.86 -18.49
CA ALA A 69 -1.88 -11.49 -17.11
C ALA A 69 -2.26 -12.64 -16.16
N THR A 70 -3.43 -13.26 -16.37
CA THR A 70 -3.89 -14.42 -15.59
C THR A 70 -2.95 -15.62 -15.78
N ARG A 71 -2.49 -15.87 -16.99
CA ARG A 71 -1.54 -16.94 -17.30
C ARG A 71 -0.19 -16.71 -16.61
N LEU A 72 0.38 -15.51 -16.71
CA LEU A 72 1.63 -15.15 -16.04
C LEU A 72 1.51 -15.27 -14.51
N MET A 73 0.38 -14.87 -13.93
CA MET A 73 0.13 -15.02 -12.49
C MET A 73 0.17 -16.49 -12.07
N ASN A 74 -0.49 -17.38 -12.84
CA ASN A 74 -0.50 -18.82 -12.56
C ASN A 74 0.90 -19.45 -12.74
N GLU A 75 1.66 -19.04 -13.73
CA GLU A 75 3.02 -19.52 -13.97
C GLU A 75 4.01 -19.07 -12.88
N ALA A 76 3.76 -17.92 -12.26
CA ALA A 76 4.62 -17.34 -11.22
C ALA A 76 4.19 -17.65 -9.78
N ILE A 77 3.11 -18.39 -9.55
CA ILE A 77 2.51 -18.57 -8.22
C ILE A 77 3.46 -19.27 -7.21
N SER A 78 4.42 -20.04 -7.70
CA SER A 78 5.43 -20.72 -6.88
C SER A 78 6.71 -19.93 -6.67
N VAL A 79 6.82 -18.72 -7.22
CA VAL A 79 8.02 -17.89 -7.10
C VAL A 79 8.07 -17.24 -5.73
N ASN A 80 9.14 -17.47 -4.97
CA ASN A 80 9.40 -16.74 -3.74
C ASN A 80 9.96 -15.34 -4.07
N TYR A 81 9.09 -14.36 -4.12
CA TYR A 81 9.43 -12.98 -4.49
C TYR A 81 10.52 -12.34 -3.61
N ILE A 82 10.62 -12.73 -2.34
CA ILE A 82 11.59 -12.16 -1.40
C ILE A 82 13.02 -12.63 -1.70
N ASP A 83 13.18 -13.79 -2.34
CA ASP A 83 14.49 -14.32 -2.64
C ASP A 83 15.05 -13.81 -3.97
N GLU A 84 15.68 -12.66 -3.93
CA GLU A 84 16.31 -12.05 -5.11
C GLU A 84 17.52 -12.86 -5.61
N THR A 85 18.07 -13.74 -4.80
CA THR A 85 19.20 -14.59 -5.17
C THR A 85 18.76 -15.71 -6.09
N GLU A 86 17.66 -16.37 -5.75
CA GLU A 86 17.05 -17.42 -6.58
C GLU A 86 16.30 -16.82 -7.79
N TYR A 87 15.67 -15.65 -7.60
CA TYR A 87 14.81 -15.01 -8.61
C TYR A 87 15.28 -13.61 -9.05
N PRO A 88 16.54 -13.43 -9.49
CA PRO A 88 17.12 -12.11 -9.77
C PRO A 88 16.37 -11.34 -10.87
N ARG A 89 15.67 -12.06 -11.77
CA ARG A 89 14.90 -11.41 -12.84
C ARG A 89 13.64 -10.74 -12.32
N ILE A 90 13.06 -11.27 -11.24
CA ILE A 90 11.90 -10.64 -10.55
C ILE A 90 12.33 -9.33 -9.90
N ALA A 91 13.47 -9.31 -9.22
CA ALA A 91 14.03 -8.08 -8.65
C ALA A 91 14.26 -6.99 -9.72
N VAL A 92 14.82 -7.37 -10.87
CA VAL A 92 15.00 -6.45 -12.02
C VAL A 92 13.65 -5.93 -12.54
N MET A 93 12.63 -6.79 -12.66
CA MET A 93 11.29 -6.36 -13.11
C MET A 93 10.66 -5.40 -12.12
N ASN A 94 10.77 -5.66 -10.80
CA ASN A 94 10.31 -4.76 -9.76
C ASN A 94 10.99 -3.38 -9.87
N GLY A 95 12.32 -3.35 -9.96
CA GLY A 95 13.07 -2.10 -10.13
C GLY A 95 12.63 -1.30 -11.38
N ARG A 96 12.31 -2.00 -12.48
CA ARG A 96 11.76 -1.36 -13.70
C ARG A 96 10.38 -0.74 -13.44
N CYS A 97 9.48 -1.44 -12.73
CA CYS A 97 8.17 -0.90 -12.37
C CYS A 97 8.32 0.35 -11.51
N ILE A 98 9.18 0.31 -10.48
CA ILE A 98 9.47 1.48 -9.64
C ILE A 98 10.01 2.65 -10.49
N ASN A 99 10.94 2.38 -11.42
CA ASN A 99 11.47 3.41 -12.30
C ASN A 99 10.40 4.03 -13.21
N MET A 100 9.51 3.21 -13.79
CA MET A 100 8.42 3.69 -14.63
C MET A 100 7.47 4.62 -13.83
N ILE A 101 7.08 4.20 -12.63
CA ILE A 101 6.21 4.97 -11.75
C ILE A 101 6.89 6.26 -11.28
N ALA A 102 8.15 6.19 -10.85
CA ALA A 102 8.91 7.36 -10.44
C ALA A 102 9.04 8.40 -11.56
N ASN A 103 9.29 7.94 -12.80
CA ASN A 103 9.35 8.82 -13.97
C ASN A 103 7.97 9.40 -14.32
N LEU A 104 6.90 8.61 -14.19
CA LEU A 104 5.53 9.06 -14.39
C LEU A 104 5.17 10.20 -13.41
N TRP A 105 5.74 10.18 -12.20
CA TRP A 105 5.57 11.22 -11.18
C TRP A 105 6.69 12.26 -11.16
N ASN A 106 7.41 12.41 -12.28
CA ASN A 106 8.42 13.44 -12.50
C ASN A 106 9.54 13.48 -11.45
N THR A 107 10.06 12.31 -11.05
CA THR A 107 11.21 12.26 -10.14
C THR A 107 12.43 12.98 -10.75
N PRO A 108 13.15 13.83 -9.99
CA PRO A 108 14.40 14.42 -10.43
C PRO A 108 15.59 13.46 -10.30
N GLU A 109 15.41 12.30 -9.62
CA GLU A 109 16.45 11.30 -9.39
C GLU A 109 17.03 10.78 -10.70
N LYS A 110 18.36 10.85 -10.84
CA LYS A 110 19.10 10.44 -12.04
C LYS A 110 19.68 9.02 -11.96
N ALA A 111 19.66 8.42 -10.75
CA ALA A 111 20.18 7.06 -10.55
C ALA A 111 19.50 6.05 -11.48
N GLN A 112 20.23 5.01 -11.86
CA GLN A 112 19.71 3.90 -12.66
C GLN A 112 18.50 3.24 -12.01
N TRP A 113 18.56 3.06 -10.69
CA TRP A 113 17.46 2.54 -9.89
C TRP A 113 16.93 3.63 -8.95
N LYS A 114 15.64 3.93 -9.07
CA LYS A 114 14.96 4.94 -8.26
C LYS A 114 14.69 4.41 -6.86
N ALA A 115 14.61 5.32 -5.89
CA ALA A 115 14.24 4.97 -4.53
C ALA A 115 12.74 4.66 -4.45
N GLY A 116 12.40 3.41 -4.23
CA GLY A 116 11.01 2.96 -4.11
C GLY A 116 10.94 1.53 -3.59
N ALA A 117 9.75 1.16 -3.14
CA ALA A 117 9.43 -0.20 -2.73
C ALA A 117 8.02 -0.57 -3.20
N LEU A 118 7.81 -1.84 -3.47
CA LEU A 118 6.47 -2.38 -3.56
C LEU A 118 6.05 -2.91 -2.19
N GLY A 119 4.74 -3.03 -1.99
CA GLY A 119 4.16 -3.56 -0.77
C GLY A 119 2.80 -4.19 -1.05
N ILE A 120 2.22 -4.78 -0.02
CA ILE A 120 0.89 -5.41 -0.08
C ILE A 120 -0.18 -4.31 -0.08
N GLY A 121 -0.49 -3.80 -1.28
CA GLY A 121 -1.42 -2.70 -1.48
C GLY A 121 -0.87 -1.34 -1.00
N SER A 122 -1.70 -0.29 -1.14
CA SER A 122 -1.31 1.05 -0.69
C SER A 122 -1.19 1.16 0.83
N SER A 123 -1.82 0.27 1.59
CA SER A 123 -1.71 0.33 3.06
C SER A 123 -0.27 0.18 3.52
N GLU A 124 0.45 -0.81 3.03
CA GLU A 124 1.88 -0.94 3.32
C GLU A 124 2.70 0.19 2.71
N ALA A 125 2.40 0.59 1.48
CA ALA A 125 3.07 1.70 0.81
C ALA A 125 2.93 3.03 1.58
N CYS A 126 1.74 3.34 2.11
CA CYS A 126 1.50 4.49 2.98
C CYS A 126 2.30 4.39 4.27
N MET A 127 2.28 3.22 4.93
CA MET A 127 3.04 3.00 6.16
C MET A 127 4.54 3.18 5.94
N LEU A 128 5.11 2.65 4.87
CA LEU A 128 6.52 2.84 4.53
C LEU A 128 6.86 4.32 4.30
N GLY A 129 5.99 5.06 3.61
CA GLY A 129 6.13 6.51 3.45
C GLY A 129 6.09 7.26 4.78
N GLY A 130 5.15 6.89 5.65
CA GLY A 130 5.00 7.44 6.99
C GLY A 130 6.18 7.14 7.90
N VAL A 131 6.66 5.88 7.91
CA VAL A 131 7.85 5.46 8.67
C VAL A 131 9.09 6.24 8.23
N ALA A 132 9.30 6.41 6.92
CA ALA A 132 10.42 7.20 6.41
C ALA A 132 10.36 8.66 6.89
N ALA A 133 9.17 9.27 6.89
CA ALA A 133 8.98 10.62 7.41
C ALA A 133 9.25 10.71 8.92
N TRP A 134 8.74 9.75 9.69
CA TRP A 134 8.95 9.64 11.13
C TRP A 134 10.43 9.46 11.50
N LEU A 135 11.15 8.54 10.85
CA LEU A 135 12.57 8.29 11.09
C LEU A 135 13.41 9.54 10.79
N ARG A 136 13.13 10.23 9.68
CA ARG A 136 13.84 11.47 9.32
C ARG A 136 13.57 12.59 10.32
N TRP A 137 12.32 12.77 10.75
CA TRP A 137 11.97 13.72 11.81
C TRP A 137 12.71 13.38 13.11
N ARG A 138 12.65 12.13 13.55
CA ARG A 138 13.33 11.64 14.76
C ARG A 138 14.84 11.90 14.72
N LYS A 139 15.48 11.56 13.61
CA LYS A 139 16.92 11.79 13.41
C LYS A 139 17.29 13.27 13.49
N ARG A 140 16.50 14.17 12.90
CA ARG A 140 16.71 15.63 13.03
C ARG A 140 16.56 16.10 14.47
N ARG A 141 15.53 15.63 15.18
CA ARG A 141 15.30 15.99 16.59
C ARG A 141 16.45 15.52 17.47
N GLN A 142 16.90 14.29 17.31
CA GLN A 142 18.05 13.72 18.03
C GLN A 142 19.33 14.51 17.76
N ALA A 143 19.63 14.82 16.51
CA ALA A 143 20.82 15.62 16.14
C ALA A 143 20.78 17.03 16.73
N ALA A 144 19.59 17.59 16.94
CA ALA A 144 19.40 18.90 17.58
C ALA A 144 19.32 18.82 19.13
N GLY A 145 19.46 17.65 19.75
CA GLY A 145 19.30 17.44 21.19
C GLY A 145 17.89 17.74 21.71
N LYS A 146 16.87 17.62 20.85
CA LYS A 146 15.46 17.91 21.18
C LYS A 146 14.68 16.63 21.47
N PRO A 147 13.61 16.68 22.31
CA PRO A 147 12.70 15.54 22.53
C PRO A 147 12.09 15.05 21.21
N PHE A 148 11.85 13.75 21.12
CA PHE A 148 11.25 13.08 19.93
C PHE A 148 10.18 12.05 20.32
N ASP A 149 9.47 12.29 21.41
CA ASP A 149 8.48 11.41 22.04
C ASP A 149 7.03 11.76 21.71
N LYS A 150 6.78 12.88 21.02
CA LYS A 150 5.44 13.37 20.70
C LYS A 150 5.27 13.71 19.22
N PRO A 151 5.51 12.75 18.30
CA PRO A 151 5.31 12.99 16.88
C PRO A 151 3.84 13.21 16.55
N ASN A 152 3.55 14.06 15.55
CA ASN A 152 2.22 14.21 14.99
C ASN A 152 2.24 14.22 13.46
N LEU A 153 1.09 13.90 12.87
CA LEU A 153 0.85 13.89 11.44
C LEU A 153 -0.41 14.69 11.14
N VAL A 154 -0.39 15.49 10.08
CA VAL A 154 -1.53 16.35 9.68
C VAL A 154 -2.10 15.89 8.35
N MET A 155 -3.42 15.76 8.25
CA MET A 155 -4.11 15.43 7.01
C MET A 155 -5.59 15.84 7.06
N SER A 156 -6.33 15.73 5.94
CA SER A 156 -7.77 15.96 5.92
C SER A 156 -8.53 14.82 6.60
N ALA A 157 -9.73 15.10 7.10
CA ALA A 157 -10.63 14.08 7.68
C ALA A 157 -11.16 13.06 6.64
N GLY A 158 -10.88 13.25 5.35
CA GLY A 158 -11.23 12.31 4.27
C GLY A 158 -10.27 11.14 4.12
N PHE A 159 -9.42 10.88 5.10
CA PHE A 159 -8.39 9.85 5.03
C PHE A 159 -8.95 8.43 5.05
N GLN A 160 -8.13 7.48 4.56
CA GLN A 160 -8.38 6.06 4.65
C GLN A 160 -7.80 5.51 5.96
N VAL A 161 -8.44 4.50 6.54
CA VAL A 161 -8.12 3.91 7.86
C VAL A 161 -6.65 3.51 8.05
N VAL A 162 -5.88 3.33 6.99
CA VAL A 162 -4.44 3.02 7.09
C VAL A 162 -3.67 4.08 7.89
N TRP A 163 -4.04 5.36 7.75
CA TRP A 163 -3.37 6.44 8.45
C TRP A 163 -3.69 6.45 9.94
N GLU A 164 -4.92 6.10 10.31
CA GLU A 164 -5.29 5.89 11.72
C GLU A 164 -4.49 4.72 12.32
N LYS A 165 -4.45 3.58 11.60
CA LYS A 165 -3.64 2.42 12.02
C LYS A 165 -2.15 2.77 12.15
N PHE A 166 -1.60 3.48 11.16
CA PHE A 166 -0.22 3.93 11.21
C PHE A 166 0.05 4.78 12.45
N CYS A 167 -0.76 5.81 12.68
CA CYS A 167 -0.60 6.71 13.80
C CYS A 167 -0.74 5.98 15.15
N GLN A 168 -1.70 5.08 15.27
CA GLN A 168 -1.90 4.28 16.47
C GLN A 168 -0.71 3.34 16.76
N LEU A 169 -0.23 2.62 15.75
CA LEU A 169 0.85 1.64 15.90
C LEU A 169 2.21 2.29 16.21
N TRP A 170 2.49 3.46 15.66
CA TRP A 170 3.73 4.21 15.88
C TRP A 170 3.61 5.31 16.94
N GLN A 171 2.47 5.36 17.68
CA GLN A 171 2.23 6.35 18.75
C GLN A 171 2.39 7.80 18.25
N ILE A 172 1.82 8.08 17.08
CA ILE A 172 1.82 9.37 16.42
C ILE A 172 0.45 10.02 16.64
N GLU A 173 0.40 11.28 17.03
CA GLU A 173 -0.86 12.04 17.13
C GLU A 173 -1.37 12.33 15.71
N LEU A 174 -2.56 11.85 15.37
CA LEU A 174 -3.22 12.19 14.12
C LEU A 174 -4.03 13.46 14.28
N ARG A 175 -3.64 14.53 13.57
CA ARG A 175 -4.35 15.81 13.53
C ARG A 175 -5.09 15.96 12.22
N THR A 176 -6.41 16.11 12.29
CA THR A 176 -7.26 16.11 11.10
C THR A 176 -7.91 17.44 10.84
N VAL A 177 -7.74 17.96 9.62
CA VAL A 177 -8.46 19.14 9.13
C VAL A 177 -9.88 18.72 8.77
N PRO A 178 -10.91 19.34 9.36
CA PRO A 178 -12.29 18.99 9.05
C PRO A 178 -12.65 19.32 7.59
N LEU A 179 -13.40 18.41 6.97
CA LEU A 179 -13.99 18.65 5.64
C LEU A 179 -15.42 19.17 5.78
N THR A 180 -15.79 20.10 4.93
CA THR A 180 -17.14 20.69 4.87
C THR A 180 -17.59 20.77 3.41
N LEU A 181 -18.90 21.03 3.20
CA LEU A 181 -19.41 21.26 1.84
C LEU A 181 -18.76 22.48 1.16
N LYS A 182 -18.27 23.47 1.93
CA LYS A 182 -17.56 24.62 1.40
C LYS A 182 -16.08 24.33 1.13
N ASN A 183 -15.45 23.53 1.99
CA ASN A 183 -14.06 23.11 1.90
C ASN A 183 -14.02 21.58 1.89
N PRO A 184 -14.29 20.95 0.71
CA PRO A 184 -14.38 19.49 0.61
C PRO A 184 -13.02 18.79 0.47
N THR A 185 -11.91 19.55 0.46
CA THR A 185 -10.54 19.10 0.34
C THR A 185 -9.67 19.68 1.46
N LEU A 186 -8.43 19.24 1.58
CA LEU A 186 -7.48 19.75 2.58
C LEU A 186 -7.25 21.24 2.38
N ASP A 187 -7.60 22.03 3.39
CA ASP A 187 -7.30 23.46 3.45
C ASP A 187 -5.86 23.67 3.91
N PRO A 188 -4.97 24.29 3.09
CA PRO A 188 -3.56 24.47 3.44
C PRO A 188 -3.34 25.33 4.70
N GLU A 189 -4.14 26.38 4.90
CA GLU A 189 -3.98 27.27 6.06
C GLU A 189 -4.36 26.54 7.36
N GLN A 190 -5.46 25.80 7.35
CA GLN A 190 -5.88 24.99 8.49
C GLN A 190 -4.88 23.87 8.77
N ALA A 191 -4.33 23.24 7.73
CA ALA A 191 -3.30 22.22 7.90
C ALA A 191 -2.04 22.81 8.58
N LEU A 192 -1.57 23.97 8.12
CA LEU A 192 -0.41 24.63 8.70
C LEU A 192 -0.66 25.12 10.14
N ALA A 193 -1.89 25.54 10.48
CA ALA A 193 -2.26 25.91 11.84
C ALA A 193 -2.19 24.72 12.83
N MET A 194 -2.28 23.49 12.33
CA MET A 194 -2.13 22.26 13.13
C MET A 194 -0.69 21.75 13.20
N CYS A 195 0.24 22.35 12.44
CA CYS A 195 1.65 21.95 12.42
C CYS A 195 2.45 22.58 13.55
N ASP A 196 3.42 21.83 14.04
CA ASP A 196 4.43 22.28 14.98
C ASP A 196 5.80 21.59 14.72
N GLU A 197 6.75 21.77 15.61
CA GLU A 197 8.08 21.15 15.51
C GLU A 197 8.06 19.61 15.62
N ASN A 198 6.95 19.02 16.04
CA ASN A 198 6.76 17.58 16.17
C ASN A 198 6.03 17.00 14.97
N THR A 199 5.64 17.81 13.99
CA THR A 199 4.98 17.33 12.77
C THR A 199 5.98 16.57 11.88
N ILE A 200 5.70 15.31 11.66
CA ILE A 200 6.54 14.42 10.83
C ILE A 200 6.32 14.64 9.34
N CYS A 201 5.07 14.88 8.93
CA CYS A 201 4.66 15.23 7.56
C CYS A 201 3.23 15.73 7.52
N ILE A 202 2.87 16.37 6.38
CA ILE A 202 1.48 16.59 5.97
C ILE A 202 1.15 15.60 4.87
N VAL A 203 -0.07 15.04 4.90
CA VAL A 203 -0.51 14.02 3.93
C VAL A 203 -1.74 14.48 3.16
N PRO A 204 -1.58 15.16 2.02
CA PRO A 204 -2.66 15.39 1.08
C PRO A 204 -3.02 14.10 0.34
N ILE A 205 -4.29 13.99 -0.09
CA ILE A 205 -4.85 12.82 -0.76
C ILE A 205 -5.19 13.14 -2.20
N GLN A 206 -4.75 12.31 -3.13
CA GLN A 206 -5.15 12.37 -4.54
C GLN A 206 -6.17 11.27 -4.82
N GLY A 207 -7.43 11.66 -5.00
CA GLY A 207 -8.56 10.75 -5.13
C GLY A 207 -9.09 10.28 -3.78
N VAL A 208 -9.66 11.20 -2.99
CA VAL A 208 -10.34 10.89 -1.72
C VAL A 208 -11.40 9.81 -1.94
N THR A 209 -11.38 8.75 -1.15
CA THR A 209 -12.21 7.54 -1.33
C THR A 209 -13.71 7.84 -1.49
N TRP A 210 -14.24 8.78 -0.73
CA TRP A 210 -15.68 9.05 -0.65
C TRP A 210 -16.16 10.05 -1.69
N THR A 211 -15.28 10.94 -2.16
CA THR A 211 -15.66 12.07 -3.01
C THR A 211 -15.00 12.03 -4.39
N GLY A 212 -13.90 11.31 -4.54
CA GLY A 212 -13.06 11.34 -5.73
C GLY A 212 -12.27 12.64 -5.92
N LEU A 213 -12.39 13.60 -5.01
CA LEU A 213 -11.71 14.89 -5.08
C LEU A 213 -10.21 14.75 -4.80
N ASN A 214 -9.46 15.73 -5.30
CA ASN A 214 -8.02 15.84 -5.10
C ASN A 214 -7.70 17.04 -4.22
N ASP A 215 -6.82 16.88 -3.25
CA ASP A 215 -6.27 17.97 -2.47
C ASP A 215 -5.34 18.84 -3.35
N ASP A 216 -5.32 20.14 -3.14
CA ASP A 216 -4.44 21.06 -3.87
C ASP A 216 -3.01 21.03 -3.29
N VAL A 217 -2.20 20.08 -3.80
CA VAL A 217 -0.83 19.89 -3.33
C VAL A 217 0.09 21.04 -3.72
N GLU A 218 -0.16 21.71 -4.85
CA GLU A 218 0.64 22.87 -5.25
C GLU A 218 0.43 24.05 -4.30
N ALA A 219 -0.82 24.35 -3.94
CA ALA A 219 -1.12 25.39 -2.94
C ALA A 219 -0.53 25.04 -1.57
N LEU A 220 -0.66 23.77 -1.15
CA LEU A 220 -0.06 23.30 0.10
C LEU A 220 1.47 23.43 0.09
N ASP A 221 2.15 23.01 -0.97
CA ASP A 221 3.62 23.09 -1.09
C ASP A 221 4.12 24.54 -0.98
N LYS A 222 3.43 25.46 -1.66
CA LYS A 222 3.74 26.90 -1.61
C LYS A 222 3.56 27.47 -0.22
N ALA A 223 2.46 27.18 0.44
CA ALA A 223 2.17 27.66 1.79
C ALA A 223 3.17 27.06 2.81
N LEU A 224 3.46 25.77 2.66
CA LEU A 224 4.43 25.06 3.49
C LEU A 224 5.87 25.56 3.30
N ASP A 225 6.26 25.96 2.09
CA ASP A 225 7.59 26.57 1.86
C ASP A 225 7.78 27.84 2.68
N ALA A 226 6.76 28.70 2.70
CA ALA A 226 6.78 29.93 3.52
C ALA A 226 6.80 29.58 5.03
N TYR A 227 6.00 28.62 5.45
CA TYR A 227 5.94 28.15 6.84
C TYR A 227 7.28 27.56 7.30
N ASN A 228 7.86 26.66 6.53
CA ASN A 228 9.16 26.03 6.83
C ASN A 228 10.30 27.06 6.87
N LYS A 229 10.31 28.06 5.98
CA LYS A 229 11.28 29.16 6.02
C LYS A 229 11.15 30.01 7.29
N LYS A 230 9.92 30.25 7.75
CA LYS A 230 9.65 31.04 8.96
C LYS A 230 10.02 30.28 10.23
N THR A 231 9.73 28.98 10.29
CA THR A 231 9.85 28.15 11.52
C THR A 231 11.16 27.37 11.60
N GLY A 232 11.76 27.03 10.46
CA GLY A 232 12.93 26.13 10.38
C GLY A 232 12.58 24.65 10.61
N PHE A 233 11.30 24.25 10.56
CA PHE A 233 10.88 22.88 10.91
C PHE A 233 11.17 21.83 9.83
N GLU A 234 11.24 22.21 8.56
CA GLU A 234 11.47 21.32 7.42
C GLU A 234 10.45 20.17 7.32
N ILE A 235 9.16 20.49 7.53
CA ILE A 235 8.06 19.53 7.42
C ILE A 235 7.92 19.13 5.95
N PRO A 236 7.90 17.82 5.61
CA PRO A 236 7.68 17.34 4.24
C PRO A 236 6.22 17.08 3.95
N ILE A 237 5.93 16.85 2.67
CA ILE A 237 4.68 16.28 2.18
C ILE A 237 4.93 14.82 1.77
N HIS A 238 4.06 13.93 2.24
CA HIS A 238 3.85 12.61 1.66
C HIS A 238 2.50 12.61 0.97
N VAL A 239 2.43 12.30 -0.32
CA VAL A 239 1.15 12.26 -1.05
C VAL A 239 0.57 10.87 -1.02
N ASP A 240 -0.61 10.71 -0.43
CA ASP A 240 -1.42 9.51 -0.58
C ASP A 240 -2.17 9.57 -1.93
N ALA A 241 -1.58 8.96 -2.94
CA ALA A 241 -2.13 8.88 -4.28
C ALA A 241 -2.67 7.46 -4.59
N ALA A 242 -3.26 6.81 -3.57
CA ALA A 242 -3.77 5.44 -3.70
C ALA A 242 -4.67 5.25 -4.93
N SER A 243 -5.49 6.23 -5.25
CA SER A 243 -6.32 6.26 -6.47
C SER A 243 -5.73 7.16 -7.55
N GLY A 244 -5.39 8.41 -7.20
CA GLY A 244 -5.00 9.45 -8.15
C GLY A 244 -3.65 9.24 -8.82
N GLY A 245 -2.75 8.42 -8.24
CA GLY A 245 -1.41 8.20 -8.76
C GLY A 245 -1.34 7.65 -10.19
N PHE A 246 -2.36 6.90 -10.60
CA PHE A 246 -2.52 6.38 -11.97
C PHE A 246 -3.67 7.04 -12.75
N ILE A 247 -4.24 8.13 -12.25
CA ILE A 247 -5.27 8.91 -12.94
C ILE A 247 -4.71 10.26 -13.38
N LEU A 248 -4.19 11.05 -12.44
CA LEU A 248 -3.77 12.42 -12.68
C LEU A 248 -2.70 12.58 -13.76
N PRO A 249 -1.66 11.72 -13.83
CA PRO A 249 -0.66 11.85 -14.89
C PRO A 249 -1.21 11.73 -16.30
N PHE A 250 -2.36 11.10 -16.48
CA PHE A 250 -2.98 10.86 -17.79
C PHE A 250 -4.11 11.84 -18.10
N LEU A 251 -4.94 12.17 -17.11
CA LEU A 251 -6.10 13.03 -17.32
C LEU A 251 -5.79 14.52 -17.13
N ASN A 252 -4.85 14.84 -16.23
CA ASN A 252 -4.51 16.21 -15.84
C ASN A 252 -2.99 16.37 -15.70
N PRO A 253 -2.19 16.12 -16.75
CA PRO A 253 -0.73 16.09 -16.66
C PRO A 253 -0.12 17.45 -16.27
N GLU A 254 -0.84 18.56 -16.51
CA GLU A 254 -0.45 19.92 -16.14
C GLU A 254 -0.53 20.18 -14.63
N VAL A 255 -1.43 19.49 -13.91
CA VAL A 255 -1.60 19.65 -12.46
C VAL A 255 -0.37 19.15 -11.71
N LYS A 256 0.21 20.03 -10.90
CA LYS A 256 1.37 19.70 -10.10
C LYS A 256 0.94 19.19 -8.72
N TRP A 257 1.13 17.93 -8.51
CA TRP A 257 0.84 17.25 -7.25
C TRP A 257 1.97 16.30 -6.83
N ASP A 258 2.97 16.13 -7.69
CA ASP A 258 4.03 15.12 -7.65
C ASP A 258 5.43 15.71 -7.33
N PHE A 259 6.48 15.00 -7.68
CA PHE A 259 7.86 15.39 -7.40
C PHE A 259 8.35 16.68 -8.08
N ARG A 260 7.54 17.30 -8.93
CA ARG A 260 7.79 18.67 -9.42
C ARG A 260 7.73 19.69 -8.29
N LEU A 261 7.01 19.38 -7.20
CA LEU A 261 6.88 20.24 -6.02
C LEU A 261 8.05 20.04 -5.05
N LYS A 262 8.43 21.11 -4.35
CA LYS A 262 9.63 21.13 -3.52
C LYS A 262 9.54 20.17 -2.34
N TRP A 263 8.45 20.22 -1.58
CA TRP A 263 8.28 19.53 -0.31
C TRP A 263 7.65 18.15 -0.43
N VAL A 264 7.19 17.75 -1.62
CA VAL A 264 6.75 16.38 -1.89
C VAL A 264 7.98 15.48 -1.94
N LEU A 265 8.18 14.69 -0.87
CA LEU A 265 9.36 13.84 -0.70
C LEU A 265 9.08 12.36 -0.87
N SER A 266 7.81 11.95 -0.77
CA SER A 266 7.37 10.58 -1.05
C SER A 266 5.92 10.55 -1.54
N ILE A 267 5.59 9.54 -2.32
CA ILE A 267 4.25 9.30 -2.87
C ILE A 267 3.96 7.82 -2.76
N SER A 268 2.76 7.46 -2.30
CA SER A 268 2.27 6.08 -2.29
C SER A 268 1.07 5.89 -3.21
N THR A 269 0.89 4.70 -3.77
CA THR A 269 -0.24 4.35 -4.64
C THR A 269 -0.67 2.90 -4.51
N SER A 270 -1.94 2.61 -4.87
CA SER A 270 -2.45 1.24 -5.08
C SER A 270 -2.33 0.85 -6.54
N GLY A 271 -1.59 -0.22 -6.83
CA GLY A 271 -1.56 -0.79 -8.17
C GLY A 271 -2.89 -1.43 -8.57
N HIS A 272 -3.55 -2.08 -7.61
CA HIS A 272 -4.78 -2.82 -7.82
C HIS A 272 -6.05 -1.94 -7.94
N LYS A 273 -5.92 -0.62 -7.87
CA LYS A 273 -6.98 0.33 -8.22
C LYS A 273 -6.87 0.70 -9.69
N TYR A 274 -6.37 1.88 -10.00
CA TYR A 274 -6.25 2.37 -11.37
C TYR A 274 -4.94 1.99 -12.06
N GLY A 275 -4.03 1.30 -11.37
CA GLY A 275 -2.88 0.65 -12.00
C GLY A 275 -3.23 -0.65 -12.71
N LEU A 276 -4.47 -1.14 -12.59
CA LEU A 276 -5.04 -2.27 -13.31
C LEU A 276 -4.25 -3.59 -13.15
N VAL A 277 -3.72 -3.82 -11.95
CA VAL A 277 -3.03 -5.06 -11.58
C VAL A 277 -3.84 -5.88 -10.56
N TYR A 278 -3.43 -7.10 -10.28
CA TYR A 278 -4.09 -7.95 -9.29
C TYR A 278 -4.11 -7.30 -7.89
N PRO A 279 -5.15 -7.59 -7.07
CA PRO A 279 -5.20 -7.16 -5.67
C PRO A 279 -3.95 -7.54 -4.88
N GLY A 280 -3.59 -6.70 -3.93
CA GLY A 280 -2.44 -6.93 -3.06
C GLY A 280 -1.15 -6.25 -3.52
N LEU A 281 -1.20 -5.33 -4.48
CA LEU A 281 -0.01 -4.62 -4.94
C LEU A 281 -0.16 -3.10 -4.78
N GLY A 282 0.86 -2.46 -4.22
CA GLY A 282 1.03 -1.03 -4.12
C GLY A 282 2.49 -0.64 -4.18
N TRP A 283 2.77 0.65 -4.38
CA TRP A 283 4.12 1.19 -4.41
C TRP A 283 4.23 2.44 -3.57
N VAL A 284 5.41 2.62 -2.97
CA VAL A 284 5.88 3.89 -2.47
C VAL A 284 7.15 4.28 -3.21
N VAL A 285 7.26 5.56 -3.56
CA VAL A 285 8.45 6.12 -4.22
C VAL A 285 8.89 7.34 -3.44
N TRP A 286 10.19 7.48 -3.23
CA TRP A 286 10.82 8.68 -2.67
C TRP A 286 11.42 9.52 -3.78
N LYS A 287 11.34 10.83 -3.62
CA LYS A 287 11.85 11.82 -4.60
C LYS A 287 13.32 11.62 -4.95
N ASP A 288 14.11 11.17 -3.96
CA ASP A 288 15.55 10.96 -4.05
C ASP A 288 15.94 9.96 -2.96
N LYS A 289 16.98 9.15 -3.19
CA LYS A 289 17.48 8.14 -2.25
C LYS A 289 17.82 8.72 -0.87
N LYS A 290 18.28 9.98 -0.80
CA LYS A 290 18.57 10.65 0.49
C LYS A 290 17.35 10.82 1.41
N TYR A 291 16.13 10.68 0.87
CA TYR A 291 14.90 10.74 1.65
C TYR A 291 14.42 9.38 2.16
N LEU A 292 15.09 8.30 1.74
CA LEU A 292 14.90 6.95 2.28
C LEU A 292 15.91 6.73 3.41
N PRO A 293 15.47 6.59 4.68
CA PRO A 293 16.35 6.31 5.80
C PRO A 293 17.06 4.96 5.67
N ASP A 294 18.35 4.91 6.02
CA ASP A 294 19.13 3.67 5.99
C ASP A 294 18.55 2.60 6.94
N GLU A 295 17.91 3.04 8.04
CA GLU A 295 17.26 2.20 9.03
C GLU A 295 16.09 1.37 8.49
N MET A 296 15.59 1.70 7.29
CA MET A 296 14.55 0.93 6.59
C MET A 296 15.12 -0.19 5.71
N SER A 297 16.44 -0.25 5.57
CA SER A 297 17.11 -1.25 4.75
C SER A 297 17.61 -2.38 5.63
N PHE A 298 17.17 -3.60 5.36
CA PHE A 298 17.56 -4.80 6.12
C PHE A 298 18.39 -5.73 5.24
N SER A 299 19.49 -6.24 5.80
CA SER A 299 20.26 -7.33 5.18
C SER A 299 19.68 -8.66 5.61
N VAL A 300 19.41 -9.52 4.63
CA VAL A 300 18.90 -10.88 4.87
C VAL A 300 19.91 -11.88 4.35
N ASN A 301 20.44 -12.74 5.24
CA ASN A 301 21.46 -13.74 4.94
C ASN A 301 20.86 -15.15 5.02
N TYR A 302 19.99 -15.53 4.09
CA TYR A 302 19.38 -16.86 4.11
C TYR A 302 20.31 -17.98 3.61
N LEU A 303 21.24 -17.69 2.72
CA LEU A 303 22.04 -18.73 2.03
C LEU A 303 23.54 -18.66 2.33
N GLY A 304 23.96 -18.02 3.45
CA GLY A 304 25.37 -18.02 3.86
C GLY A 304 26.30 -17.19 3.00
N ALA A 305 25.80 -16.50 1.99
CA ALA A 305 26.54 -15.51 1.20
C ALA A 305 26.32 -14.13 1.81
N ASN A 306 27.39 -13.29 1.87
CA ASN A 306 27.29 -11.89 2.27
C ASN A 306 26.57 -11.03 1.19
N ILE A 307 25.42 -11.49 0.74
CA ILE A 307 24.59 -10.76 -0.23
C ILE A 307 23.64 -9.90 0.60
N THR A 308 23.92 -8.61 0.58
CA THR A 308 23.04 -7.62 1.21
C THR A 308 21.77 -7.51 0.38
N GLN A 309 20.74 -8.22 0.77
CA GLN A 309 19.40 -8.05 0.23
C GLN A 309 18.73 -6.93 1.01
N VAL A 310 18.31 -5.88 0.32
CA VAL A 310 17.71 -4.70 0.95
C VAL A 310 16.20 -4.88 0.94
N GLY A 311 15.66 -5.47 2.00
CA GLY A 311 14.22 -5.48 2.24
C GLY A 311 13.75 -4.13 2.77
N LEU A 312 12.75 -3.53 2.11
CA LEU A 312 12.12 -2.28 2.55
C LEU A 312 10.70 -2.50 3.08
N ASN A 313 10.04 -3.55 2.67
CA ASN A 313 8.68 -3.91 3.07
C ASN A 313 8.65 -4.64 4.42
N PHE A 314 7.46 -4.72 5.02
CA PHE A 314 7.23 -5.41 6.30
C PHE A 314 7.02 -6.92 6.16
N SER A 315 6.96 -7.44 4.93
CA SER A 315 6.75 -8.86 4.61
C SER A 315 8.04 -9.56 4.21
#